data_b146e2b84c3e126437a857f86f9e1f98
#
_entry.id   b146e2b84c3e126437a857f86f9e1f98
#
_cell.length_a   1.000
_cell.length_b   1.000
_cell.length_c   1.000
_cell.angle_alpha   90.00
_cell.angle_beta   90.00
_cell.angle_gamma   90.00
#
_symmetry.space_group_name_H-M   'P 1'
#
loop_
_entity.id
_entity.type
_entity.pdbx_description
1 polymer ?
#
loop_
_entity_poly.entity_id
_entity_poly.type
_entity_poly.pdbx_seq_one_letter_code
_entity_poly.pdbx_strand_id
1 'polypeptide(L)'
;MSELKKDSIDEEIHNTGCWKKYENKLRNIDLKLAYPDEVDNRMFNLLMDWNELMNPTIEDIASFHYRFELIHPFQDGNGRIGRFIILKQCIESDIDLIAIDNEYEKEYKEALYKAQKTDDVSFLVDVFSKCQKRLDEKMIDYKNTIDLVKREIESEDR
;
A
#
# COMPACT_ATOMS: atom_id res chain seq x y z
N MET A 1 2.88 2.42 37.76
CA MET A 1 1.90 3.53 37.50
C MET A 1 2.22 4.36 36.25
N SER A 2 3.38 4.17 35.59
CA SER A 2 3.76 4.95 34.38
C SER A 2 3.34 4.32 33.03
N GLU A 3 3.11 3.01 32.96
CA GLU A 3 2.73 2.30 31.73
C GLU A 3 1.25 2.50 31.34
N LEU A 4 0.35 2.47 32.31
CA LEU A 4 -1.09 2.71 32.07
C LEU A 4 -1.44 4.11 31.54
N LYS A 5 -0.60 5.12 31.81
CA LYS A 5 -0.77 6.47 31.27
C LYS A 5 -0.25 6.62 29.84
N LYS A 6 0.69 5.77 29.43
CA LYS A 6 1.27 5.81 28.10
C LYS A 6 0.29 5.24 27.07
N ASP A 7 -0.37 4.14 27.42
CA ASP A 7 -1.37 3.48 26.55
C ASP A 7 -2.61 4.38 26.36
N SER A 8 -3.08 5.07 27.41
CA SER A 8 -4.23 5.98 27.30
C SER A 8 -3.96 7.25 26.46
N ILE A 9 -2.73 7.75 26.46
CA ILE A 9 -2.31 8.89 25.65
C ILE A 9 -2.15 8.46 24.18
N ASP A 10 -1.65 7.26 23.93
CA ASP A 10 -1.52 6.70 22.60
C ASP A 10 -2.91 6.41 21.98
N GLU A 11 -3.88 5.90 22.73
CA GLU A 11 -5.26 5.72 22.27
C GLU A 11 -5.95 7.05 21.93
N GLU A 12 -5.73 8.12 22.70
CA GLU A 12 -6.28 9.45 22.40
C GLU A 12 -5.66 10.08 21.14
N ILE A 13 -4.37 9.83 20.88
CA ILE A 13 -3.66 10.35 19.72
C ILE A 13 -3.96 9.52 18.47
N HIS A 14 -3.97 8.19 18.56
CA HIS A 14 -4.11 7.30 17.40
C HIS A 14 -5.54 6.96 17.00
N ASN A 15 -6.51 7.29 17.80
CA ASN A 15 -7.96 7.29 17.51
C ASN A 15 -8.39 6.20 16.50
N THR A 16 -8.30 4.93 16.91
CA THR A 16 -8.51 3.76 16.06
C THR A 16 -9.86 3.82 15.33
N GLY A 17 -9.85 3.63 14.01
CA GLY A 17 -11.06 3.59 13.18
C GLY A 17 -11.65 4.95 12.80
N CYS A 18 -10.95 6.07 13.08
CA CYS A 18 -11.37 7.41 12.71
C CYS A 18 -10.33 8.11 11.84
N TRP A 19 -10.74 9.13 11.11
CA TRP A 19 -9.83 10.04 10.44
C TRP A 19 -8.90 10.75 11.41
N LYS A 20 -7.73 11.18 10.95
CA LYS A 20 -6.77 11.93 11.76
C LYS A 20 -7.38 13.20 12.34
N LYS A 21 -6.98 13.51 13.56
CA LYS A 21 -7.39 14.75 14.25
C LYS A 21 -6.33 15.85 14.17
N TYR A 22 -5.07 15.46 13.95
CA TYR A 22 -3.91 16.35 13.91
C TYR A 22 -3.21 16.28 12.56
N GLU A 23 -2.53 17.35 12.20
CA GLU A 23 -1.70 17.37 11.00
C GLU A 23 -0.57 16.35 11.09
N ASN A 24 -0.41 15.56 10.04
CA ASN A 24 0.74 14.69 9.89
C ASN A 24 1.87 15.42 9.17
N LYS A 25 3.10 15.15 9.58
CA LYS A 25 4.31 15.62 8.90
C LYS A 25 5.19 14.41 8.55
N LEU A 26 5.53 14.28 7.28
CA LEU A 26 6.49 13.28 6.84
C LEU A 26 7.90 13.77 7.16
N ARG A 27 8.72 12.91 7.76
CA ARG A 27 10.10 13.28 8.11
C ARG A 27 10.93 13.48 6.83
N ASN A 28 11.59 14.62 6.71
CA ASN A 28 12.49 14.96 5.61
C ASN A 28 11.86 14.97 4.21
N ILE A 29 10.54 15.10 4.12
CA ILE A 29 9.80 15.12 2.86
C ILE A 29 8.95 16.39 2.84
N ASP A 30 9.20 17.26 1.86
CA ASP A 30 8.42 18.47 1.63
C ASP A 30 7.19 18.14 0.75
N LEU A 31 6.19 17.56 1.39
CA LEU A 31 4.87 17.30 0.83
C LEU A 31 3.79 17.90 1.73
N LYS A 32 2.84 18.58 1.10
CA LYS A 32 1.65 19.07 1.80
C LYS A 32 0.59 17.97 1.81
N LEU A 33 0.42 17.34 2.95
CA LEU A 33 -0.67 16.38 3.19
C LEU A 33 -1.99 17.13 3.41
N ALA A 34 -3.12 16.44 3.24
CA ALA A 34 -4.43 17.02 3.54
C ALA A 34 -4.53 17.43 5.02
N TYR A 35 -5.19 18.55 5.30
CA TYR A 35 -5.56 18.91 6.65
C TYR A 35 -6.65 17.98 7.21
N PRO A 36 -6.78 17.83 8.54
CA PRO A 36 -7.79 16.95 9.14
C PRO A 36 -9.23 17.20 8.67
N ASP A 37 -9.61 18.46 8.49
CA ASP A 37 -10.93 18.89 8.04
C ASP A 37 -11.17 18.64 6.53
N GLU A 38 -10.13 18.43 5.75
CA GLU A 38 -10.22 18.09 4.33
C GLU A 38 -10.36 16.58 4.06
N VAL A 39 -10.00 15.73 5.04
CA VAL A 39 -9.86 14.27 4.84
C VAL A 39 -11.15 13.63 4.35
N ASP A 40 -12.26 13.91 5.02
CA ASP A 40 -13.54 13.27 4.70
C ASP A 40 -13.95 13.54 3.24
N ASN A 41 -13.92 14.79 2.82
CA ASN A 41 -14.27 15.18 1.46
C ASN A 41 -13.30 14.63 0.41
N ARG A 42 -11.97 14.66 0.68
CA ARG A 42 -10.97 14.14 -0.25
C ARG A 42 -11.05 12.61 -0.38
N MET A 43 -11.29 11.90 0.73
CA MET A 43 -11.51 10.45 0.69
C MET A 43 -12.80 10.09 -0.03
N PHE A 44 -13.88 10.82 0.19
CA PHE A 44 -15.12 10.63 -0.53
C PHE A 44 -14.91 10.75 -2.04
N ASN A 45 -14.27 11.81 -2.51
CA ASN A 45 -13.98 12.01 -3.93
C ASN A 45 -13.07 10.90 -4.50
N LEU A 46 -12.01 10.51 -3.77
CA LEU A 46 -11.11 9.44 -4.19
C LEU A 46 -11.85 8.10 -4.37
N LEU A 47 -12.75 7.78 -3.46
CA LEU A 47 -13.56 6.56 -3.53
C LEU A 47 -14.61 6.62 -4.64
N MET A 48 -15.21 7.78 -4.87
CA MET A 48 -16.16 7.98 -5.98
C MET A 48 -15.45 7.81 -7.32
N ASP A 49 -14.31 8.47 -7.52
CA ASP A 49 -13.51 8.35 -8.75
C ASP A 49 -13.17 6.87 -9.03
N TRP A 50 -12.75 6.11 -8.00
CA TRP A 50 -12.46 4.68 -8.13
C TRP A 50 -13.70 3.86 -8.51
N ASN A 51 -14.84 4.11 -7.87
CA ASN A 51 -16.08 3.35 -8.11
C ASN A 51 -16.70 3.60 -9.50
N GLU A 52 -16.32 4.69 -10.16
CA GLU A 52 -16.77 4.99 -11.54
C GLU A 52 -15.96 4.24 -12.60
N LEU A 53 -14.82 3.63 -12.24
CA LEU A 53 -14.00 2.87 -13.17
C LEU A 53 -14.68 1.55 -13.54
N MET A 54 -14.85 1.30 -14.85
CA MET A 54 -15.45 0.05 -15.35
C MET A 54 -14.44 -1.10 -15.41
N ASN A 55 -13.19 -0.81 -15.79
CA ASN A 55 -12.10 -1.78 -15.92
C ASN A 55 -10.81 -1.13 -15.39
N PRO A 56 -10.60 -1.10 -14.08
CA PRO A 56 -9.42 -0.49 -13.49
C PRO A 56 -8.11 -1.13 -14.02
N THR A 57 -7.11 -0.30 -14.18
CA THR A 57 -5.76 -0.68 -14.65
C THR A 57 -4.73 -0.51 -13.55
N ILE A 58 -3.49 -0.93 -13.79
CA ILE A 58 -2.38 -0.71 -12.86
C ILE A 58 -2.09 0.79 -12.67
N GLU A 59 -2.32 1.61 -13.69
CA GLU A 59 -2.21 3.06 -13.64
C GLU A 59 -3.27 3.66 -12.72
N ASP A 60 -4.48 3.13 -12.73
CA ASP A 60 -5.56 3.57 -11.84
C ASP A 60 -5.26 3.21 -10.38
N ILE A 61 -4.72 2.01 -10.15
CA ILE A 61 -4.23 1.59 -8.81
C ILE A 61 -3.11 2.52 -8.33
N ALA A 62 -2.14 2.85 -9.19
CA ALA A 62 -1.05 3.75 -8.85
C ALA A 62 -1.57 5.18 -8.57
N SER A 63 -2.54 5.64 -9.37
CA SER A 63 -3.20 6.94 -9.19
C SER A 63 -3.97 7.01 -7.88
N PHE A 64 -4.77 5.99 -7.58
CA PHE A 64 -5.46 5.91 -6.29
C PHE A 64 -4.48 5.92 -5.12
N HIS A 65 -3.41 5.13 -5.23
CA HIS A 65 -2.46 4.94 -4.14
C HIS A 65 -1.71 6.23 -3.79
N TYR A 66 -1.13 6.95 -4.75
CA TYR A 66 -0.42 8.20 -4.43
C TYR A 66 -1.35 9.28 -3.89
N ARG A 67 -2.60 9.35 -4.37
CA ARG A 67 -3.64 10.28 -3.86
C ARG A 67 -4.04 9.92 -2.43
N PHE A 68 -4.21 8.62 -2.12
CA PHE A 68 -4.44 8.15 -0.76
C PHE A 68 -3.31 8.55 0.19
N GLU A 69 -2.05 8.36 -0.23
CA GLU A 69 -0.88 8.73 0.56
C GLU A 69 -0.72 10.25 0.70
N LEU A 70 -1.21 11.07 -0.23
CA LEU A 70 -1.31 12.53 -0.08
C LEU A 70 -2.41 12.98 0.88
N ILE A 71 -3.54 12.30 0.87
CA ILE A 71 -4.60 12.54 1.85
C ILE A 71 -4.12 12.16 3.25
N HIS A 72 -3.42 11.04 3.35
CA HIS A 72 -2.88 10.51 4.60
C HIS A 72 -3.93 10.49 5.70
N PRO A 73 -5.04 9.72 5.51
CA PRO A 73 -6.28 9.93 6.24
C PRO A 73 -6.21 9.58 7.73
N PHE A 74 -5.27 8.72 8.13
CA PHE A 74 -5.15 8.24 9.51
C PHE A 74 -4.00 8.92 10.24
N GLN A 75 -4.04 8.88 11.58
CA GLN A 75 -2.97 9.43 12.39
C GLN A 75 -1.68 8.60 12.28
N ASP A 76 -1.82 7.27 12.10
CA ASP A 76 -0.74 6.32 11.84
C ASP A 76 -1.22 5.18 10.92
N GLY A 77 -0.28 4.44 10.34
CA GLY A 77 -0.56 3.22 9.56
C GLY A 77 -0.98 3.45 8.11
N ASN A 78 -0.97 4.68 7.60
CA ASN A 78 -1.41 4.97 6.23
C ASN A 78 -0.68 4.11 5.19
N GLY A 79 0.64 4.01 5.22
CA GLY A 79 1.39 3.19 4.28
C GLY A 79 1.06 1.69 4.34
N ARG A 80 0.71 1.14 5.52
CA ARG A 80 0.24 -0.25 5.65
C ARG A 80 -1.13 -0.41 5.02
N ILE A 81 -2.04 0.47 5.35
CA ILE A 81 -3.41 0.48 4.81
C ILE A 81 -3.38 0.71 3.31
N GLY A 82 -2.59 1.66 2.81
CA GLY A 82 -2.42 1.91 1.38
C GLY A 82 -1.98 0.67 0.61
N ARG A 83 -1.01 -0.08 1.13
CA ARG A 83 -0.59 -1.36 0.52
C ARG A 83 -1.66 -2.45 0.59
N PHE A 84 -2.46 -2.53 1.65
CA PHE A 84 -3.61 -3.44 1.70
C PHE A 84 -4.70 -3.05 0.69
N ILE A 85 -4.92 -1.76 0.46
CA ILE A 85 -5.86 -1.29 -0.56
C ILE A 85 -5.37 -1.70 -1.96
N ILE A 86 -4.06 -1.56 -2.27
CA ILE A 86 -3.50 -2.04 -3.53
C ILE A 86 -3.82 -3.53 -3.74
N LEU A 87 -3.55 -4.39 -2.74
CA LEU A 87 -3.84 -5.83 -2.84
C LEU A 87 -5.33 -6.10 -3.09
N LYS A 88 -6.21 -5.41 -2.37
CA LYS A 88 -7.66 -5.50 -2.56
C LYS A 88 -8.05 -5.11 -3.99
N GLN A 89 -7.54 -3.99 -4.48
CA GLN A 89 -7.82 -3.47 -5.82
C GLN A 89 -7.33 -4.44 -6.91
N CYS A 90 -6.12 -5.02 -6.76
CA CYS A 90 -5.63 -6.05 -7.67
C CYS A 90 -6.59 -7.25 -7.75
N ILE A 91 -7.04 -7.77 -6.60
CA ILE A 91 -7.95 -8.93 -6.55
C ILE A 91 -9.30 -8.60 -7.19
N GLU A 92 -9.88 -7.45 -6.90
CA GLU A 92 -11.19 -7.04 -7.42
C GLU A 92 -11.18 -6.73 -8.92
N SER A 93 -10.02 -6.33 -9.46
CA SER A 93 -9.85 -5.95 -10.87
C SER A 93 -9.22 -7.05 -11.73
N ASP A 94 -8.99 -8.25 -11.18
CA ASP A 94 -8.29 -9.37 -11.84
C ASP A 94 -6.91 -8.96 -12.40
N ILE A 95 -6.18 -8.17 -11.62
CA ILE A 95 -4.81 -7.71 -11.90
C ILE A 95 -3.85 -8.52 -11.03
N ASP A 96 -2.68 -8.87 -11.58
CA ASP A 96 -1.62 -9.57 -10.84
C ASP A 96 -1.25 -8.81 -9.58
N LEU A 97 -1.02 -9.55 -8.48
CA LEU A 97 -0.80 -8.96 -7.17
C LEU A 97 0.47 -8.11 -7.11
N ILE A 98 0.36 -6.94 -6.53
CA ILE A 98 1.48 -6.03 -6.28
C ILE A 98 1.90 -6.16 -4.82
N ALA A 99 3.06 -6.77 -4.55
CA ALA A 99 3.63 -6.92 -3.22
C ALA A 99 4.95 -6.17 -3.12
N ILE A 100 4.94 -5.01 -2.47
CA ILE A 100 6.14 -4.18 -2.27
C ILE A 100 6.94 -4.78 -1.12
N ASP A 101 8.07 -5.41 -1.44
CA ASP A 101 8.99 -5.97 -0.47
C ASP A 101 10.19 -5.04 -0.19
N ASN A 102 11.08 -5.47 0.72
CA ASN A 102 12.24 -4.67 1.13
C ASN A 102 13.21 -4.35 -0.02
N GLU A 103 13.22 -5.16 -1.09
CA GLU A 103 14.10 -4.98 -2.24
C GLU A 103 13.70 -3.74 -3.04
N TYR A 104 12.38 -3.53 -3.21
CA TYR A 104 11.84 -2.38 -3.94
C TYR A 104 11.38 -1.22 -3.06
N GLU A 105 11.51 -1.31 -1.74
CA GLU A 105 11.01 -0.29 -0.82
C GLU A 105 11.57 1.11 -1.10
N LYS A 106 12.87 1.20 -1.41
CA LYS A 106 13.52 2.48 -1.71
C LYS A 106 13.00 3.07 -3.02
N GLU A 107 13.00 2.26 -4.10
CA GLU A 107 12.54 2.68 -5.42
C GLU A 107 11.06 3.07 -5.39
N TYR A 108 10.25 2.31 -4.66
CA TYR A 108 8.85 2.64 -4.42
C TYR A 108 8.66 4.00 -3.73
N LYS A 109 9.40 4.29 -2.67
CA LYS A 109 9.31 5.59 -1.97
C LYS A 109 9.70 6.76 -2.89
N GLU A 110 10.73 6.60 -3.70
CA GLU A 110 11.16 7.60 -4.68
C GLU A 110 10.11 7.81 -5.77
N ALA A 111 9.54 6.74 -6.32
CA ALA A 111 8.49 6.78 -7.33
C ALA A 111 7.19 7.39 -6.77
N LEU A 112 6.79 7.00 -5.57
CA LEU A 112 5.63 7.57 -4.86
C LEU A 112 5.79 9.07 -4.64
N TYR A 113 6.95 9.50 -4.13
CA TYR A 113 7.25 10.93 -3.95
C TYR A 113 7.16 11.71 -5.26
N LYS A 114 7.68 11.13 -6.35
CA LYS A 114 7.61 11.75 -7.67
C LYS A 114 6.16 11.89 -8.14
N ALA A 115 5.37 10.83 -8.05
CA ALA A 115 3.94 10.88 -8.39
C ALA A 115 3.19 11.93 -7.57
N GLN A 116 3.49 12.05 -6.27
CA GLN A 116 2.90 13.05 -5.38
C GLN A 116 3.28 14.50 -5.72
N LYS A 117 4.43 14.72 -6.38
CA LYS A 117 4.89 16.05 -6.79
C LYS A 117 4.45 16.47 -8.19
N THR A 118 4.31 15.53 -9.11
CA THR A 118 4.15 15.80 -10.54
C THR A 118 2.82 15.31 -11.14
N ASP A 119 2.05 14.55 -10.37
CA ASP A 119 0.83 13.86 -10.83
C ASP A 119 1.11 12.80 -11.93
N ASP A 120 2.38 12.44 -12.14
CA ASP A 120 2.84 11.44 -13.09
C ASP A 120 3.10 10.11 -12.37
N VAL A 121 2.26 9.12 -12.64
CA VAL A 121 2.32 7.79 -12.03
C VAL A 121 3.23 6.81 -12.76
N SER A 122 3.83 7.17 -13.90
CA SER A 122 4.58 6.25 -14.75
C SER A 122 5.68 5.49 -14.00
N PHE A 123 6.45 6.19 -13.15
CA PHE A 123 7.49 5.56 -12.32
C PHE A 123 6.93 4.63 -11.25
N LEU A 124 5.77 4.94 -10.70
CA LEU A 124 5.11 4.09 -9.71
C LEU A 124 4.56 2.82 -10.37
N VAL A 125 4.01 2.94 -11.58
CA VAL A 125 3.59 1.81 -12.42
C VAL A 125 4.76 0.90 -12.76
N ASP A 126 5.92 1.45 -13.11
CA ASP A 126 7.13 0.67 -13.38
C ASP A 126 7.56 -0.15 -12.15
N VAL A 127 7.52 0.46 -10.96
CA VAL A 127 7.84 -0.25 -9.71
C VAL A 127 6.81 -1.33 -9.40
N PHE A 128 5.53 -1.04 -9.58
CA PHE A 128 4.45 -2.01 -9.38
C PHE A 128 4.61 -3.21 -10.30
N SER A 129 4.92 -3.01 -11.57
CA SER A 129 5.19 -4.08 -12.55
C SER A 129 6.40 -4.94 -12.17
N LYS A 130 7.46 -4.33 -11.63
CA LYS A 130 8.62 -5.06 -11.09
C LYS A 130 8.23 -5.92 -9.88
N CYS A 131 7.40 -5.37 -8.99
CA CYS A 131 6.90 -6.09 -7.81
C CYS A 131 6.03 -7.30 -8.21
N GLN A 132 5.17 -7.17 -9.21
CA GLN A 132 4.37 -8.27 -9.77
C GLN A 132 5.29 -9.37 -10.29
N LYS A 133 6.20 -9.04 -11.20
CA LYS A 133 7.15 -10.01 -11.76
C LYS A 133 7.96 -10.74 -10.68
N ARG A 134 8.43 -9.99 -9.67
CA ARG A 134 9.18 -10.57 -8.56
C ARG A 134 8.34 -11.55 -7.73
N LEU A 135 7.08 -11.22 -7.51
CA LEU A 135 6.16 -12.11 -6.79
C LEU A 135 5.93 -13.41 -7.57
N ASP A 136 5.73 -13.34 -8.88
CA ASP A 136 5.56 -14.50 -9.75
C ASP A 136 6.78 -15.41 -9.73
N GLU A 137 8.00 -14.85 -9.83
CA GLU A 137 9.25 -15.59 -9.74
C GLU A 137 9.35 -16.34 -8.39
N LYS A 138 9.06 -15.68 -7.28
CA LYS A 138 9.05 -16.30 -5.94
C LYS A 138 8.01 -17.42 -5.83
N MET A 139 6.84 -17.24 -6.40
CA MET A 139 5.77 -18.25 -6.37
C MET A 139 6.15 -19.49 -7.17
N ILE A 140 6.82 -19.32 -8.33
CA ILE A 140 7.35 -20.44 -9.14
C ILE A 140 8.42 -21.21 -8.35
N ASP A 141 9.39 -20.52 -7.74
CA ASP A 141 10.44 -21.14 -6.93
C ASP A 141 9.85 -21.92 -5.75
N TYR A 142 8.86 -21.36 -5.08
CA TYR A 142 8.20 -22.02 -3.95
C TYR A 142 7.47 -23.29 -4.39
N LYS A 143 6.77 -23.26 -5.52
CA LYS A 143 6.10 -24.40 -6.11
C LYS A 143 7.09 -25.50 -6.47
N ASN A 144 8.18 -25.17 -7.13
CA ASN A 144 9.24 -26.11 -7.50
C ASN A 144 9.84 -26.78 -6.25
N THR A 145 10.07 -26.01 -5.18
CA THR A 145 10.59 -26.56 -3.92
C THR A 145 9.62 -27.54 -3.27
N ILE A 146 8.32 -27.24 -3.25
CA ILE A 146 7.28 -28.14 -2.74
C ILE A 146 7.25 -29.45 -3.55
N ASP A 147 7.33 -29.37 -4.86
CA ASP A 147 7.30 -30.56 -5.74
C ASP A 147 8.54 -31.43 -5.55
N LEU A 148 9.71 -30.85 -5.28
CA LEU A 148 10.93 -31.60 -4.92
C LEU A 148 10.76 -32.36 -3.61
N VAL A 149 10.30 -31.66 -2.55
CA VAL A 149 10.07 -32.27 -1.23
C VAL A 149 9.06 -33.41 -1.30
N LYS A 150 7.97 -33.26 -2.06
CA LYS A 150 6.99 -34.34 -2.25
C LYS A 150 7.62 -35.56 -2.88
N ARG A 151 8.46 -35.44 -3.92
CA ARG A 151 9.16 -36.55 -4.58
C ARG A 151 10.13 -37.26 -3.65
N GLU A 152 10.83 -36.52 -2.78
CA GLU A 152 11.73 -37.11 -1.78
C GLU A 152 10.95 -37.98 -0.80
N ILE A 153 9.86 -37.47 -0.24
CA ILE A 153 8.99 -38.22 0.68
C ILE A 153 8.46 -39.50 0.01
N GLU A 154 7.95 -39.43 -1.22
CA GLU A 154 7.42 -40.56 -1.95
C GLU A 154 8.51 -41.60 -2.28
N SER A 155 9.79 -41.22 -2.34
CA SER A 155 10.93 -42.13 -2.57
C SER A 155 11.39 -42.86 -1.32
N GLU A 156 11.22 -42.27 -0.14
CA GLU A 156 11.57 -42.85 1.16
C GLU A 156 10.54 -43.90 1.63
N ASP A 157 9.28 -43.79 1.18
CA ASP A 157 8.20 -44.72 1.51
C ASP A 157 8.18 -45.98 0.64
N ARG A 158 9.18 -46.20 -0.24
CA ARG A 158 9.35 -47.41 -1.07
C ARG A 158 10.52 -48.30 -0.60
#